data_6012b25f9cfdd1a5b57ab6d95ffd18e3
#
_entry.id   6012b25f9cfdd1a5b57ab6d95ffd18e3
#
_cell.length_a   1.000
_cell.length_b   1.000
_cell.length_c   1.000
_cell.angle_alpha   90.00
_cell.angle_beta   90.00
_cell.angle_gamma   90.00
#
_symmetry.space_group_name_H-M   'P 1'
#
loop_
_entity.id
_entity.type
_entity.pdbx_description
1 polymer ?
#
loop_
_entity_poly.entity_id
_entity_poly.type
_entity_poly.pdbx_seq_one_letter_code
_entity_poly.pdbx_strand_id
1 'polypeptide(L)'
;MSKEYIKAQTPLPAYFPYPKFLLQMSLSHTARLTYVLLLDRMTLSQKNGWVDVQGRAYVLYPLAGLAEDLQSSISSVTRALRELEAARLIERRSNGFSKPNQIFLGVPRTAQKCAIEMAQNEQPYCSKVS
;
A
#
# COMPACT_ATOMS: atom_id res chain seq x y z
N MET A 1 -20.56 -18.91 -14.44
CA MET A 1 -19.25 -19.26 -13.90
C MET A 1 -19.38 -20.39 -12.92
N SER A 2 -18.61 -21.41 -13.06
CA SER A 2 -18.66 -22.47 -12.08
C SER A 2 -17.94 -22.05 -10.81
N LYS A 3 -18.46 -22.53 -9.70
CA LYS A 3 -17.94 -22.16 -8.40
C LYS A 3 -17.09 -23.29 -7.87
N GLU A 4 -15.87 -22.96 -7.48
CA GLU A 4 -15.00 -23.93 -6.88
C GLU A 4 -14.59 -23.46 -5.50
N TYR A 5 -14.57 -24.35 -4.53
CA TYR A 5 -14.14 -23.99 -3.19
C TYR A 5 -12.62 -24.17 -3.05
N ILE A 6 -12.02 -23.35 -2.20
CA ILE A 6 -10.61 -23.49 -1.89
C ILE A 6 -10.43 -24.73 -1.03
N LYS A 7 -9.57 -25.62 -1.50
CA LYS A 7 -9.21 -26.84 -0.75
C LYS A 7 -7.83 -26.71 -0.17
N ALA A 8 -7.43 -27.67 0.62
CA ALA A 8 -6.15 -27.61 1.32
C ALA A 8 -4.94 -27.39 0.38
N GLN A 9 -5.01 -27.91 -0.83
CA GLN A 9 -3.89 -27.81 -1.76
C GLN A 9 -4.16 -26.89 -2.93
N THR A 10 -5.25 -26.13 -2.89
CA THR A 10 -5.58 -25.21 -3.98
C THR A 10 -4.63 -24.03 -3.96
N PRO A 11 -3.99 -23.72 -5.09
CA PRO A 11 -3.17 -22.51 -5.15
C PRO A 11 -4.05 -21.29 -5.04
N LEU A 12 -3.62 -20.31 -4.27
CA LEU A 12 -4.39 -19.09 -4.10
C LEU A 12 -4.24 -18.18 -5.31
N PRO A 13 -5.31 -17.44 -5.67
CA PRO A 13 -5.21 -16.49 -6.77
C PRO A 13 -4.25 -15.36 -6.41
N ALA A 14 -3.84 -14.61 -7.41
CA ALA A 14 -3.02 -13.43 -7.17
C ALA A 14 -3.77 -12.46 -6.26
N TYR A 15 -3.08 -11.83 -5.35
CA TYR A 15 -3.70 -10.91 -4.41
C TYR A 15 -2.75 -9.76 -4.10
N PHE A 16 -3.33 -8.67 -3.55
CA PHE A 16 -2.53 -7.53 -3.13
C PHE A 16 -2.20 -7.64 -1.64
N PRO A 17 -1.05 -7.09 -1.23
CA PRO A 17 -0.72 -7.05 0.19
C PRO A 17 -1.60 -6.04 0.91
N TYR A 18 -2.38 -6.48 1.86
CA TYR A 18 -3.24 -5.59 2.65
C TYR A 18 -2.75 -5.59 4.09
N PRO A 19 -1.98 -4.56 4.49
CA PRO A 19 -1.45 -4.52 5.84
C PRO A 19 -2.56 -4.44 6.88
N LYS A 20 -2.42 -5.22 7.91
CA LYS A 20 -3.46 -5.29 8.93
C LYS A 20 -3.67 -3.99 9.68
N PHE A 21 -2.63 -3.15 9.79
CA PHE A 21 -2.77 -1.88 10.50
C PHE A 21 -3.79 -0.95 9.84
N LEU A 22 -4.03 -1.11 8.54
CA LEU A 22 -5.00 -0.27 7.84
C LEU A 22 -6.42 -0.43 8.39
N LEU A 23 -6.74 -1.61 8.88
CA LEU A 23 -8.06 -1.86 9.44
C LEU A 23 -8.28 -1.14 10.76
N GLN A 24 -7.20 -0.75 11.42
CA GLN A 24 -7.28 -0.08 12.71
C GLN A 24 -7.21 1.44 12.59
N MET A 25 -7.04 1.94 11.40
CA MET A 25 -6.94 3.38 11.16
C MET A 25 -8.27 3.94 10.65
N SER A 26 -8.53 5.19 10.98
CA SER A 26 -9.75 5.87 10.51
C SER A 26 -9.53 6.38 9.10
N LEU A 27 -9.63 5.51 8.14
CA LEU A 27 -9.45 5.85 6.73
C LEU A 27 -10.67 5.36 5.94
N SER A 28 -10.97 6.04 4.84
CA SER A 28 -12.00 5.55 3.94
C SER A 28 -11.53 4.28 3.25
N HIS A 29 -12.46 3.50 2.72
CA HIS A 29 -12.11 2.29 1.98
C HIS A 29 -11.25 2.62 0.78
N THR A 30 -11.56 3.71 0.08
CA THR A 30 -10.78 4.13 -1.08
C THR A 30 -9.35 4.46 -0.70
N ALA A 31 -9.15 5.13 0.44
CA ALA A 31 -7.80 5.44 0.92
C ALA A 31 -7.02 4.16 1.25
N ARG A 32 -7.66 3.21 1.91
CA ARG A 32 -7.02 1.93 2.23
C ARG A 32 -6.60 1.19 0.97
N LEU A 33 -7.51 1.10 0.00
CA LEU A 33 -7.20 0.43 -1.26
C LEU A 33 -6.11 1.15 -2.04
N THR A 34 -6.11 2.48 -2.00
CA THR A 34 -5.06 3.26 -2.65
C THR A 34 -3.69 2.90 -2.05
N TYR A 35 -3.62 2.83 -0.72
CA TYR A 35 -2.37 2.45 -0.06
C TYR A 35 -1.94 1.03 -0.47
N VAL A 36 -2.88 0.11 -0.55
CA VAL A 36 -2.59 -1.28 -0.95
C VAL A 36 -1.99 -1.33 -2.35
N LEU A 37 -2.55 -0.58 -3.30
CA LEU A 37 -2.01 -0.53 -4.65
C LEU A 37 -0.61 0.07 -4.69
N LEU A 38 -0.40 1.12 -3.89
CA LEU A 38 0.93 1.74 -3.80
C LEU A 38 1.94 0.78 -3.18
N LEU A 39 1.53 0.06 -2.16
CA LEU A 39 2.41 -0.90 -1.50
C LEU A 39 2.79 -2.04 -2.44
N ASP A 40 1.86 -2.50 -3.25
CA ASP A 40 2.13 -3.52 -4.23
C ASP A 40 3.19 -3.06 -5.23
N ARG A 41 3.05 -1.81 -5.70
CA ARG A 41 4.04 -1.22 -6.60
C ARG A 41 5.39 -1.01 -5.92
N MET A 42 5.38 -0.77 -4.61
CA MET A 42 6.61 -0.56 -3.84
C MET A 42 7.52 -1.79 -3.91
N THR A 43 6.96 -2.98 -3.96
CA THR A 43 7.74 -4.19 -4.10
C THR A 43 8.58 -4.16 -5.38
N LEU A 44 7.98 -3.68 -6.47
CA LEU A 44 8.68 -3.56 -7.73
C LEU A 44 9.75 -2.46 -7.67
N SER A 45 9.42 -1.33 -7.02
CA SER A 45 10.38 -0.24 -6.86
C SER A 45 11.61 -0.69 -6.09
N GLN A 46 11.42 -1.46 -5.03
CA GLN A 46 12.54 -1.99 -4.25
C GLN A 46 13.40 -2.94 -5.09
N LYS A 47 12.75 -3.77 -5.87
CA LYS A 47 13.47 -4.69 -6.74
C LYS A 47 14.28 -3.98 -7.79
N ASN A 48 13.77 -2.87 -8.33
CA ASN A 48 14.44 -2.11 -9.38
C ASN A 48 15.41 -1.05 -8.85
N GLY A 49 15.48 -0.89 -7.53
CA GLY A 49 16.38 0.09 -6.94
C GLY A 49 15.93 1.53 -7.13
N TRP A 50 14.63 1.77 -7.27
CA TRP A 50 14.10 3.14 -7.42
C TRP A 50 14.07 3.82 -6.06
N VAL A 51 15.17 4.45 -5.72
CA VAL A 51 15.33 5.12 -4.42
C VAL A 51 15.83 6.55 -4.63
N ASP A 52 15.55 7.42 -3.67
CA ASP A 52 16.04 8.79 -3.72
C ASP A 52 17.46 8.87 -3.15
N VAL A 53 18.00 10.08 -3.02
CA VAL A 53 19.35 10.28 -2.53
C VAL A 53 19.55 9.80 -1.10
N GLN A 54 18.47 9.64 -0.35
CA GLN A 54 18.53 9.17 1.03
C GLN A 54 18.25 7.68 1.15
N GLY A 55 18.12 7.00 0.01
CA GLY A 55 17.86 5.57 0.00
C GLY A 55 16.42 5.17 0.22
N ARG A 56 15.48 6.12 0.17
CA ARG A 56 14.06 5.82 0.37
C ARG A 56 13.43 5.41 -0.95
N ALA A 57 12.78 4.25 -0.96
CA ALA A 57 12.11 3.77 -2.16
C ALA A 57 10.86 4.61 -2.46
N TYR A 58 10.57 4.81 -3.72
CA TYR A 58 9.40 5.57 -4.14
C TYR A 58 8.66 4.85 -5.25
N VAL A 59 7.39 5.22 -5.43
CA VAL A 59 6.52 4.66 -6.45
C VAL A 59 6.14 5.79 -7.40
N LEU A 60 6.12 5.48 -8.68
CA LEU A 60 5.61 6.39 -9.69
C LEU A 60 4.27 5.82 -10.17
N TYR A 61 3.18 6.47 -9.80
CA TYR A 61 1.85 5.98 -10.12
C TYR A 61 0.96 7.17 -10.49
N PRO A 62 0.67 7.34 -11.78
CA PRO A 62 -0.14 8.47 -12.21
C PRO A 62 -1.55 8.42 -11.62
N LEU A 63 -2.12 9.57 -11.35
CA LEU A 63 -3.48 9.67 -10.81
C LEU A 63 -4.50 8.94 -11.68
N ALA A 64 -4.39 9.11 -12.98
CA ALA A 64 -5.29 8.45 -13.91
C ALA A 64 -5.20 6.93 -13.81
N GLY A 65 -3.98 6.41 -13.65
CA GLY A 65 -3.76 4.97 -13.48
C GLY A 65 -4.35 4.45 -12.19
N LEU A 66 -4.20 5.21 -11.10
CA LEU A 66 -4.81 4.84 -9.81
C LEU A 66 -6.33 4.82 -9.92
N ALA A 67 -6.91 5.84 -10.55
CA ALA A 67 -8.36 5.92 -10.71
C ALA A 67 -8.89 4.75 -11.54
N GLU A 68 -8.19 4.40 -12.60
CA GLU A 68 -8.57 3.29 -13.44
C GLU A 68 -8.49 1.96 -12.69
N ASP A 69 -7.39 1.73 -12.00
CA ASP A 69 -7.19 0.48 -11.25
C ASP A 69 -8.17 0.32 -10.10
N LEU A 70 -8.55 1.44 -9.47
CA LEU A 70 -9.53 1.42 -8.38
C LEU A 70 -10.97 1.51 -8.87
N GLN A 71 -11.16 1.70 -10.18
CA GLN A 71 -12.47 1.90 -10.78
C GLN A 71 -13.20 3.05 -10.08
N SER A 72 -12.49 4.13 -9.86
CA SER A 72 -12.99 5.31 -9.17
C SER A 72 -12.70 6.56 -9.98
N SER A 73 -13.30 7.67 -9.59
CA SER A 73 -13.02 8.95 -10.24
C SER A 73 -11.68 9.50 -9.76
N ILE A 74 -11.11 10.41 -10.56
CA ILE A 74 -9.86 11.08 -10.17
C ILE A 74 -10.05 11.88 -8.89
N SER A 75 -11.22 12.49 -8.71
CA SER A 75 -11.47 13.26 -7.49
C SER A 75 -11.51 12.36 -6.25
N SER A 76 -12.06 11.14 -6.37
CA SER A 76 -12.05 10.19 -5.26
C SER A 76 -10.63 9.78 -4.91
N VAL A 77 -9.80 9.52 -5.90
CA VAL A 77 -8.40 9.16 -5.69
C VAL A 77 -7.63 10.32 -5.07
N THR A 78 -7.86 11.54 -5.54
CA THR A 78 -7.21 12.73 -4.99
C THR A 78 -7.55 12.88 -3.51
N ARG A 79 -8.81 12.67 -3.16
CA ARG A 79 -9.25 12.73 -1.77
C ARG A 79 -8.59 11.64 -0.94
N ALA A 80 -8.51 10.43 -1.50
CA ALA A 80 -7.87 9.31 -0.82
C ALA A 80 -6.40 9.59 -0.55
N LEU A 81 -5.70 10.16 -1.52
CA LEU A 81 -4.29 10.50 -1.34
C LEU A 81 -4.12 11.56 -0.26
N ARG A 82 -5.03 12.54 -0.19
CA ARG A 82 -4.98 13.55 0.86
C ARG A 82 -5.22 12.94 2.24
N GLU A 83 -6.11 11.97 2.34
CA GLU A 83 -6.32 11.25 3.60
C GLU A 83 -5.05 10.54 4.04
N LEU A 84 -4.39 9.87 3.11
CA LEU A 84 -3.16 9.15 3.41
C LEU A 84 -2.03 10.09 3.80
N GLU A 85 -1.95 11.25 3.15
CA GLU A 85 -0.96 12.25 3.52
C GLU A 85 -1.23 12.81 4.92
N ALA A 86 -2.49 13.06 5.24
CA ALA A 86 -2.87 13.55 6.55
C ALA A 86 -2.56 12.53 7.64
N ALA A 87 -2.68 11.25 7.33
CA ALA A 87 -2.34 10.16 8.25
C ALA A 87 -0.84 9.88 8.29
N ARG A 88 -0.06 10.59 7.49
CA ARG A 88 1.39 10.43 7.38
C ARG A 88 1.80 9.05 6.89
N LEU A 89 0.96 8.43 6.08
CA LEU A 89 1.27 7.15 5.48
C LEU A 89 1.93 7.29 4.12
N ILE A 90 1.76 8.43 3.47
CA ILE A 90 2.44 8.70 2.22
C ILE A 90 2.98 10.13 2.21
N GLU A 91 3.98 10.36 1.39
CA GLU A 91 4.49 11.68 1.10
C GLU A 91 4.64 11.78 -0.41
N ARG A 92 4.12 12.83 -1.00
CA ARG A 92 4.23 13.04 -2.44
C ARG A 92 5.21 14.16 -2.73
N ARG A 93 6.07 13.95 -3.72
CA ARG A 93 7.01 14.96 -4.17
C ARG A 93 6.87 15.14 -5.66
N SER A 94 6.91 16.39 -6.12
CA SER A 94 6.87 16.68 -7.53
C SER A 94 8.14 16.18 -8.21
N ASN A 95 7.97 15.48 -9.32
CA ASN A 95 9.10 14.94 -10.06
C ASN A 95 9.35 15.73 -11.34
N GLY A 96 8.85 16.95 -11.40
CA GLY A 96 8.99 17.81 -12.55
C GLY A 96 7.71 17.94 -13.35
N PHE A 97 7.75 18.86 -14.31
CA PHE A 97 6.58 19.14 -15.14
C PHE A 97 6.28 17.93 -16.04
N SER A 98 5.04 17.58 -16.15
CA SER A 98 4.58 16.46 -16.98
C SER A 98 5.02 15.06 -16.53
N LYS A 99 5.60 14.93 -15.38
CA LYS A 99 5.97 13.62 -14.85
C LYS A 99 5.12 13.27 -13.64
N PRO A 100 4.82 11.99 -13.41
CA PRO A 100 4.07 11.61 -12.21
C PRO A 100 4.88 11.93 -10.97
N ASN A 101 4.18 12.26 -9.90
CA ASN A 101 4.84 12.55 -8.62
C ASN A 101 5.48 11.31 -8.05
N GLN A 102 6.57 11.50 -7.35
CA GLN A 102 7.15 10.42 -6.55
C GLN A 102 6.33 10.26 -5.28
N ILE A 103 5.94 9.05 -4.97
CA ILE A 103 5.15 8.75 -3.79
C ILE A 103 5.97 7.86 -2.88
N PHE A 104 6.21 8.33 -1.67
CA PHE A 104 6.93 7.58 -0.65
C PHE A 104 5.93 7.03 0.35
N LEU A 105 6.08 5.77 0.72
CA LEU A 105 5.18 5.15 1.67
C LEU A 105 5.84 5.05 3.03
N GLY A 106 5.06 5.34 4.06
CA GLY A 106 5.48 5.12 5.42
C GLY A 106 4.66 4.02 6.06
N VAL A 107 5.18 3.44 7.12
CA VAL A 107 4.43 2.48 7.93
C VAL A 107 4.49 2.93 9.38
N PRO A 108 3.43 2.72 10.15
CA PRO A 108 3.47 3.04 11.58
C PRO A 108 4.55 2.21 12.27
N ARG A 109 5.20 2.81 13.25
CA ARG A 109 6.21 2.12 14.03
C ARG A 109 5.70 0.81 14.61
N THR A 110 4.45 0.80 15.04
CA THR A 110 3.80 -0.38 15.59
C THR A 110 3.76 -1.51 14.58
N ALA A 111 3.46 -1.19 13.32
CA ALA A 111 3.40 -2.20 12.27
C ALA A 111 4.78 -2.80 11.99
N GLN A 112 5.82 -1.98 12.00
CA GLN A 112 7.17 -2.48 11.82
C GLN A 112 7.59 -3.40 12.94
N LYS A 113 7.24 -3.02 14.17
CA LYS A 113 7.56 -3.82 15.33
C LYS A 113 6.85 -5.18 15.25
N CYS A 114 5.59 -5.19 14.84
CA CYS A 114 4.86 -6.43 14.67
C CYS A 114 5.48 -7.33 13.61
N ALA A 115 5.95 -6.74 12.52
CA ALA A 115 6.60 -7.51 11.47
C ALA A 115 7.87 -8.20 11.99
N ILE A 116 8.65 -7.50 12.83
CA ILE A 116 9.83 -8.07 13.42
C ILE A 116 9.46 -9.21 14.37
N GLU A 117 8.44 -9.01 15.18
CA GLU A 117 7.96 -10.02 16.09
C GLU A 117 7.46 -11.26 15.35
N MET A 118 6.75 -11.06 14.25
CA MET A 118 6.30 -12.17 13.43
C MET A 118 7.46 -12.97 12.87
N ALA A 119 8.51 -12.30 12.44
CA ALA A 119 9.69 -12.97 11.93
C ALA A 119 10.37 -13.79 13.00
N GLN A 120 10.33 -13.34 14.24
CA GLN A 120 10.97 -14.04 15.34
C GLN A 120 10.10 -15.15 15.92
N ASN A 121 8.80 -14.90 16.02
CA ASN A 121 7.87 -15.82 16.69
C ASN A 121 6.92 -16.55 15.77
N GLU A 122 7.01 -16.28 14.49
CA GLU A 122 6.14 -16.90 13.48
C GLU A 122 4.65 -16.70 13.74
N GLN A 123 4.29 -15.59 14.36
CA GLN A 123 2.89 -15.28 14.59
C GLN A 123 2.25 -14.70 13.34
N PRO A 124 1.04 -15.11 13.02
CA PRO A 124 0.42 -14.71 11.77
C PRO A 124 -0.09 -13.27 11.74
N TYR A 125 -0.19 -12.54 12.82
CA TYR A 125 -0.68 -11.17 12.81
C TYR A 125 -0.27 -10.41 14.07
N CYS A 126 -0.44 -9.08 14.00
CA CYS A 126 0.00 -8.19 15.05
C CYS A 126 -1.12 -7.74 15.96
N SER A 127 -2.07 -8.54 16.20
CA SER A 127 -3.23 -8.11 16.95
C SER A 127 -3.09 -8.13 18.44
N LYS A 128 -1.96 -8.52 18.94
CA LYS A 128 -1.77 -8.51 20.31
C LYS A 128 -1.59 -7.24 20.90
N VAL A 129 -1.77 -6.26 20.23
CA VAL A 129 -1.63 -5.01 20.74
C VAL A 129 -2.77 -4.70 21.55
N SER A 130 -3.17 -5.13 22.33
CA SER A 130 -4.30 -4.75 23.09
C SER A 130 -3.96 -3.84 24.21
#